data_c4d3c09ef1810ddf8d5d6da979ccff24
#
_entry.id   c4d3c09ef1810ddf8d5d6da979ccff24
#
_cell.length_a   1.000
_cell.length_b   1.000
_cell.length_c   1.000
_cell.angle_alpha   90.00
_cell.angle_beta   90.00
_cell.angle_gamma   90.00
#
_symmetry.space_group_name_H-M   'P 1'
#
loop_
_entity.id
_entity.type
_entity.pdbx_description
1 polymer ?
#
loop_
_entity_poly.entity_id
_entity_poly.type
_entity_poly.pdbx_seq_one_letter_code
_entity_poly.pdbx_strand_id
1 'polypeptide(L)'
;MIEIVPMEESHLPELARLEALCFSSPWSENALREELHNPNALFLTALCQGKPAGYVGSLCVLDEGDICNVAVFPEYRRQGAATALLTALMKEGKRRGFAVLMLEVRRSNEGARTFYEKMGFETVGVRKNFYTAPKEDAILMNFNIK
;
A
#
# COMPACT_ATOMS: atom_id res chain seq x y z
N MET A 1 0.44 5.03 -19.57
CA MET A 1 -0.19 6.03 -18.70
C MET A 1 -0.91 5.34 -17.53
N ILE A 2 -0.69 5.83 -16.33
CA ILE A 2 -1.25 5.22 -15.13
C ILE A 2 -2.43 6.07 -14.63
N GLU A 3 -3.55 5.42 -14.40
CA GLU A 3 -4.75 6.06 -13.84
C GLU A 3 -5.03 5.45 -12.47
N ILE A 4 -5.30 6.28 -11.45
CA ILE A 4 -5.62 5.79 -10.11
C ILE A 4 -7.11 5.91 -9.88
N VAL A 5 -7.73 4.78 -9.52
CA VAL A 5 -9.18 4.70 -9.28
C VAL A 5 -9.44 3.95 -7.97
N PRO A 6 -10.61 4.12 -7.36
CA PRO A 6 -10.99 3.27 -6.23
C PRO A 6 -11.00 1.81 -6.65
N MET A 7 -10.59 0.92 -5.75
CA MET A 7 -10.59 -0.52 -6.02
C MET A 7 -12.03 -1.00 -6.23
N GLU A 8 -12.23 -1.83 -7.25
CA GLU A 8 -13.54 -2.38 -7.63
C GLU A 8 -13.48 -3.89 -7.73
N GLU A 9 -14.64 -4.51 -7.71
CA GLU A 9 -14.79 -5.97 -7.78
C GLU A 9 -14.04 -6.55 -8.98
N SER A 10 -14.11 -5.89 -10.14
CA SER A 10 -13.48 -6.36 -11.38
C SER A 10 -11.94 -6.38 -11.30
N HIS A 11 -11.35 -5.67 -10.35
CA HIS A 11 -9.89 -5.63 -10.17
C HIS A 11 -9.37 -6.82 -9.36
N LEU A 12 -10.23 -7.46 -8.56
CA LEU A 12 -9.79 -8.38 -7.51
C LEU A 12 -9.04 -9.62 -8.00
N PRO A 13 -9.45 -10.30 -9.08
CA PRO A 13 -8.69 -11.48 -9.54
C PRO A 13 -7.23 -11.15 -9.85
N GLU A 14 -6.98 -10.05 -10.56
CA GLU A 14 -5.62 -9.64 -10.89
C GLU A 14 -4.84 -9.19 -9.66
N LEU A 15 -5.48 -8.46 -8.75
CA LEU A 15 -4.78 -7.99 -7.56
C LEU A 15 -4.46 -9.14 -6.60
N ALA A 16 -5.31 -10.16 -6.53
CA ALA A 16 -5.00 -11.37 -5.76
C ALA A 16 -3.82 -12.11 -6.39
N ARG A 17 -3.72 -12.15 -7.72
CA ARG A 17 -2.57 -12.73 -8.42
C ARG A 17 -1.29 -11.94 -8.11
N LEU A 18 -1.40 -10.62 -8.09
CA LEU A 18 -0.28 -9.74 -7.72
C LEU A 18 0.20 -10.02 -6.30
N GLU A 19 -0.71 -10.16 -5.35
CA GLU A 19 -0.38 -10.49 -3.96
C GLU A 19 0.40 -11.79 -3.86
N ALA A 20 -0.04 -12.82 -4.59
CA ALA A 20 0.64 -14.12 -4.60
C ALA A 20 2.05 -14.03 -5.19
N LEU A 21 2.26 -13.12 -6.15
CA LEU A 21 3.59 -12.92 -6.75
C LEU A 21 4.54 -12.18 -5.80
N CYS A 22 4.03 -11.24 -5.00
CA CYS A 22 4.86 -10.30 -4.28
C CYS A 22 5.10 -10.66 -2.81
N PHE A 23 4.22 -11.43 -2.19
CA PHE A 23 4.24 -11.61 -0.73
C PHE A 23 4.19 -13.07 -0.33
N SER A 24 4.88 -13.40 0.77
CA SER A 24 4.87 -14.75 1.34
C SER A 24 3.55 -15.08 2.03
N SER A 25 2.83 -14.06 2.51
CA SER A 25 1.51 -14.21 3.12
C SER A 25 0.53 -13.31 2.37
N PRO A 26 0.13 -13.72 1.16
CA PRO A 26 -0.69 -12.84 0.31
C PRO A 26 -2.13 -12.74 0.80
N TRP A 27 -2.74 -11.58 0.55
CA TRP A 27 -4.19 -11.42 0.72
C TRP A 27 -4.90 -12.23 -0.36
N SER A 28 -5.95 -12.93 0.04
CA SER A 28 -6.78 -13.65 -0.91
C SER A 28 -7.74 -12.68 -1.62
N GLU A 29 -8.34 -13.15 -2.70
CA GLU A 29 -9.35 -12.38 -3.40
C GLU A 29 -10.52 -12.03 -2.45
N ASN A 30 -10.94 -12.99 -1.60
CA ASN A 30 -12.01 -12.75 -0.64
C ASN A 30 -11.62 -11.72 0.43
N ALA A 31 -10.37 -11.76 0.88
CA ALA A 31 -9.90 -10.78 1.85
C ALA A 31 -9.92 -9.36 1.28
N LEU A 32 -9.52 -9.21 0.02
CA LEU A 32 -9.60 -7.93 -0.67
C LEU A 32 -11.06 -7.50 -0.85
N ARG A 33 -11.94 -8.45 -1.18
CA ARG A 33 -13.37 -8.15 -1.37
C ARG A 33 -14.01 -7.62 -0.09
N GLU A 34 -13.64 -8.17 1.05
CA GLU A 34 -14.17 -7.71 2.34
C GLU A 34 -13.86 -6.23 2.56
N GLU A 35 -12.68 -5.79 2.11
CA GLU A 35 -12.28 -4.39 2.29
C GLU A 35 -13.07 -3.42 1.42
N LEU A 36 -13.68 -3.89 0.32
CA LEU A 36 -14.55 -3.05 -0.50
C LEU A 36 -15.79 -2.60 0.28
N HIS A 37 -16.18 -3.36 1.29
CA HIS A 37 -17.36 -3.07 2.11
C HIS A 37 -17.00 -2.48 3.47
N ASN A 38 -15.73 -2.24 3.72
CA ASN A 38 -15.26 -1.69 4.99
C ASN A 38 -15.19 -0.16 4.90
N PRO A 39 -16.04 0.57 5.65
CA PRO A 39 -16.03 2.04 5.56
C PRO A 39 -14.72 2.68 6.04
N ASN A 40 -13.92 1.93 6.79
CA ASN A 40 -12.63 2.42 7.30
C ASN A 40 -11.46 2.02 6.41
N ALA A 41 -11.73 1.39 5.27
CA ALA A 41 -10.69 1.01 4.32
C ALA A 41 -10.59 2.04 3.19
N LEU A 42 -9.37 2.27 2.74
CA LEU A 42 -9.11 3.10 1.56
C LEU A 42 -8.14 2.32 0.68
N PHE A 43 -8.70 1.68 -0.35
CA PHE A 43 -7.94 0.87 -1.30
C PHE A 43 -8.06 1.49 -2.68
N LEU A 44 -6.92 1.70 -3.34
CA LEU A 44 -6.85 2.32 -4.66
C LEU A 44 -6.13 1.39 -5.63
N THR A 45 -6.62 1.35 -6.86
CA THR A 45 -6.01 0.56 -7.94
C THR A 45 -5.36 1.48 -8.95
N ALA A 46 -4.15 1.10 -9.41
CA ALA A 46 -3.51 1.74 -10.53
C ALA A 46 -3.86 0.95 -11.78
N LEU A 47 -4.42 1.63 -12.78
CA LEU A 47 -4.75 1.03 -14.07
C LEU A 47 -3.78 1.51 -15.13
N CYS A 48 -3.36 0.59 -15.99
CA CYS A 48 -2.58 0.91 -17.19
C CYS A 48 -3.35 0.38 -18.38
N GLN A 49 -3.86 1.28 -19.23
CA GLN A 49 -4.71 0.93 -20.36
C GLN A 49 -5.89 0.05 -19.92
N GLY A 50 -6.51 0.43 -18.80
CA GLY A 50 -7.68 -0.27 -18.26
C GLY A 50 -7.39 -1.55 -17.50
N LYS A 51 -6.13 -1.96 -17.37
CA LYS A 51 -5.75 -3.20 -16.67
C LYS A 51 -5.10 -2.88 -15.33
N PRO A 52 -5.42 -3.65 -14.26
CA PRO A 52 -4.76 -3.44 -12.97
C PRO A 52 -3.25 -3.62 -13.08
N ALA A 53 -2.51 -2.57 -12.74
CA ALA A 53 -1.05 -2.57 -12.72
C ALA A 53 -0.50 -2.69 -11.32
N GLY A 54 -1.27 -2.29 -10.31
CA GLY A 54 -0.87 -2.32 -8.92
C GLY A 54 -1.95 -1.77 -8.03
N TYR A 55 -1.69 -1.75 -6.72
CA TYR A 55 -2.64 -1.19 -5.78
C TYR A 55 -1.95 -0.74 -4.50
N VAL A 56 -2.67 0.08 -3.72
CA VAL A 56 -2.33 0.43 -2.36
C VAL A 56 -3.56 0.24 -1.49
N GLY A 57 -3.36 -0.29 -0.29
CA GLY A 57 -4.44 -0.46 0.67
C GLY A 57 -4.09 0.14 2.01
N SER A 58 -5.04 0.83 2.63
CA SER A 58 -4.88 1.32 3.99
C SER A 58 -6.15 1.11 4.79
N LEU A 59 -5.96 0.89 6.10
CA LEU A 59 -7.05 0.77 7.07
C LEU A 59 -6.95 1.94 8.03
N CYS A 60 -8.06 2.62 8.24
CA CYS A 60 -8.11 3.81 9.08
C CYS A 60 -8.65 3.48 10.46
N VAL A 61 -7.94 3.91 11.51
CA VAL A 61 -8.43 3.86 12.89
C VAL A 61 -8.35 5.30 13.40
N LEU A 62 -9.52 5.88 13.68
CA LEU A 62 -9.64 7.29 14.03
C LEU A 62 -9.08 8.14 12.87
N ASP A 63 -8.01 8.92 13.10
CA ASP A 63 -7.40 9.74 12.06
C ASP A 63 -6.05 9.19 11.58
N GLU A 64 -5.78 7.91 11.86
CA GLU A 64 -4.52 7.25 11.47
C GLU A 64 -4.79 6.23 10.37
N GLY A 65 -4.12 6.41 9.23
CA GLY A 65 -4.21 5.46 8.13
C GLY A 65 -3.01 4.53 8.15
N ASP A 66 -3.27 3.22 8.33
CA ASP A 66 -2.22 2.21 8.34
C ASP A 66 -2.15 1.57 6.96
N ILE A 67 -1.05 1.79 6.26
CA ILE A 67 -0.85 1.23 4.92
C ILE A 67 -0.54 -0.25 5.07
N CYS A 68 -1.43 -1.09 4.52
CA CYS A 68 -1.28 -2.54 4.60
C CYS A 68 -0.28 -3.06 3.58
N ASN A 69 -0.45 -2.65 2.32
CA ASN A 69 0.39 -3.11 1.21
C ASN A 69 0.44 -2.08 0.11
N VAL A 70 1.58 -2.03 -0.57
CA VAL A 70 1.75 -1.33 -1.85
C VAL A 70 2.41 -2.34 -2.78
N ALA A 71 1.80 -2.62 -3.92
CA ALA A 71 2.32 -3.62 -4.85
C ALA A 71 2.08 -3.20 -6.29
N VAL A 72 3.05 -3.46 -7.15
CA VAL A 72 2.99 -3.17 -8.59
C VAL A 72 3.52 -4.38 -9.34
N PHE A 73 2.81 -4.81 -10.39
CA PHE A 73 3.29 -5.91 -11.23
C PHE A 73 4.66 -5.58 -11.83
N PRO A 74 5.56 -6.57 -11.95
CA PRO A 74 6.91 -6.33 -12.48
C PRO A 74 6.93 -5.59 -13.81
N GLU A 75 5.99 -5.92 -14.71
CA GLU A 75 5.95 -5.32 -16.05
C GLU A 75 5.57 -3.83 -16.04
N TYR A 76 5.02 -3.35 -14.94
CA TYR A 76 4.62 -1.94 -14.81
C TYR A 76 5.51 -1.15 -13.86
N ARG A 77 6.57 -1.76 -13.34
CA ARG A 77 7.50 -1.06 -12.45
C ARG A 77 8.29 -0.01 -13.23
N ARG A 78 8.77 1.01 -12.49
CA ARG A 78 9.54 2.14 -13.04
C ARG A 78 8.74 3.01 -13.99
N GLN A 79 7.41 2.93 -13.93
CA GLN A 79 6.51 3.80 -14.70
C GLN A 79 5.75 4.77 -13.80
N GLY A 80 6.17 4.89 -12.54
CA GLY A 80 5.56 5.81 -11.60
C GLY A 80 4.28 5.36 -10.96
N ALA A 81 3.93 4.07 -11.07
CA ALA A 81 2.68 3.56 -10.51
C ALA A 81 2.63 3.67 -8.99
N ALA A 82 3.70 3.26 -8.30
CA ALA A 82 3.75 3.33 -6.84
C ALA A 82 3.70 4.79 -6.36
N THR A 83 4.42 5.68 -7.02
CA THR A 83 4.39 7.12 -6.71
C THR A 83 2.98 7.67 -6.88
N ALA A 84 2.31 7.31 -7.99
CA ALA A 84 0.94 7.77 -8.25
C ALA A 84 -0.04 7.24 -7.20
N LEU A 85 0.12 5.98 -6.80
CA LEU A 85 -0.73 5.36 -5.78
C LEU A 85 -0.57 6.07 -4.43
N LEU A 86 0.66 6.29 -3.98
CA LEU A 86 0.88 6.95 -2.70
C LEU A 86 0.45 8.41 -2.73
N THR A 87 0.69 9.11 -3.84
CA THR A 87 0.24 10.50 -3.99
C THR A 87 -1.27 10.59 -3.88
N ALA A 88 -1.99 9.68 -4.55
CA ALA A 88 -3.44 9.63 -4.48
C ALA A 88 -3.93 9.28 -3.07
N LEU A 89 -3.24 8.35 -2.40
CA LEU A 89 -3.57 7.97 -1.03
C LEU A 89 -3.40 9.16 -0.08
N MET A 90 -2.31 9.90 -0.21
CA MET A 90 -2.06 11.09 0.62
C MET A 90 -3.14 12.14 0.42
N LYS A 91 -3.52 12.36 -0.83
CA LYS A 91 -4.55 13.35 -1.17
C LYS A 91 -5.91 12.95 -0.62
N GLU A 92 -6.30 11.70 -0.80
CA GLU A 92 -7.59 11.20 -0.31
C GLU A 92 -7.60 11.12 1.21
N GLY A 93 -6.48 10.73 1.82
CA GLY A 93 -6.34 10.72 3.28
C GLY A 93 -6.53 12.12 3.87
N LYS A 94 -5.93 13.13 3.23
CA LYS A 94 -6.11 14.52 3.65
C LYS A 94 -7.58 14.93 3.56
N ARG A 95 -8.24 14.57 2.47
CA ARG A 95 -9.66 14.88 2.27
C ARG A 95 -10.53 14.23 3.35
N ARG A 96 -10.17 13.01 3.79
CA ARG A 96 -10.90 12.27 4.83
C ARG A 96 -10.53 12.69 6.25
N GLY A 97 -9.53 13.56 6.41
CA GLY A 97 -9.14 14.05 7.73
C GLY A 97 -8.08 13.20 8.43
N PHE A 98 -7.34 12.38 7.70
CA PHE A 98 -6.23 11.62 8.28
C PHE A 98 -5.15 12.60 8.76
N ALA A 99 -4.62 12.34 9.94
CA ALA A 99 -3.50 13.13 10.47
C ALA A 99 -2.15 12.54 10.02
N VAL A 100 -2.10 11.21 9.86
CA VAL A 100 -0.86 10.50 9.58
C VAL A 100 -1.13 9.24 8.78
N LEU A 101 -0.18 8.88 7.91
CA LEU A 101 -0.12 7.57 7.27
C LEU A 101 1.06 6.82 7.88
N MET A 102 0.86 5.55 8.19
CA MET A 102 1.86 4.72 8.86
C MET A 102 2.07 3.44 8.07
N LEU A 103 3.27 2.89 8.12
CA LEU A 103 3.56 1.59 7.52
C LEU A 103 4.69 0.87 8.25
N GLU A 104 4.74 -0.45 8.06
CA GLU A 104 5.87 -1.28 8.43
C GLU A 104 6.53 -1.78 7.16
N VAL A 105 7.86 -1.82 7.15
CA VAL A 105 8.62 -2.34 6.01
C VAL A 105 9.77 -3.19 6.55
N ARG A 106 10.09 -4.29 5.86
CA ARG A 106 11.20 -5.15 6.27
C ARG A 106 12.49 -4.35 6.28
N ARG A 107 13.28 -4.55 7.35
CA ARG A 107 14.55 -3.85 7.52
C ARG A 107 15.46 -4.02 6.30
N SER A 108 15.48 -5.21 5.71
CA SER A 108 16.33 -5.52 4.56
C SER A 108 15.82 -4.93 3.25
N ASN A 109 14.57 -4.45 3.21
CA ASN A 109 14.00 -3.91 1.98
C ASN A 109 14.42 -2.45 1.80
N GLU A 110 15.69 -2.25 1.44
CA GLU A 110 16.27 -0.91 1.30
C GLU A 110 15.63 -0.11 0.17
N GLY A 111 15.26 -0.80 -0.91
CA GLY A 111 14.61 -0.15 -2.04
C GLY A 111 13.28 0.48 -1.65
N ALA A 112 12.46 -0.25 -0.91
CA ALA A 112 11.18 0.27 -0.44
C ALA A 112 11.39 1.41 0.57
N ARG A 113 12.34 1.24 1.49
CA ARG A 113 12.63 2.27 2.50
C ARG A 113 13.05 3.57 1.82
N THR A 114 13.97 3.49 0.85
CA THR A 114 14.42 4.66 0.10
C THR A 114 13.26 5.31 -0.65
N PHE A 115 12.39 4.50 -1.25
CA PHE A 115 11.21 5.00 -1.96
C PHE A 115 10.28 5.77 -1.01
N TYR A 116 9.99 5.19 0.17
CA TYR A 116 9.12 5.86 1.13
C TYR A 116 9.75 7.15 1.67
N GLU A 117 11.06 7.15 1.91
CA GLU A 117 11.76 8.36 2.34
C GLU A 117 11.63 9.47 1.30
N LYS A 118 11.78 9.14 0.02
CA LYS A 118 11.60 10.10 -1.07
C LYS A 118 10.17 10.64 -1.14
N MET A 119 9.20 9.83 -0.73
CA MET A 119 7.80 10.24 -0.68
C MET A 119 7.48 11.10 0.56
N GLY A 120 8.44 11.26 1.47
CA GLY A 120 8.27 12.09 2.65
C GLY A 120 8.02 11.33 3.95
N PHE A 121 8.12 10.02 3.93
CA PHE A 121 7.99 9.22 5.16
C PHE A 121 9.28 9.29 5.97
N GLU A 122 9.14 9.27 7.28
CA GLU A 122 10.26 9.27 8.21
C GLU A 122 10.23 8.02 9.08
N THR A 123 11.42 7.46 9.36
CA THR A 123 11.53 6.35 10.29
C THR A 123 11.23 6.85 11.70
N VAL A 124 10.30 6.18 12.39
CA VAL A 124 9.90 6.55 13.74
C VAL A 124 10.17 5.45 14.76
N GLY A 125 10.57 4.26 14.33
CA GLY A 125 10.86 3.18 15.25
C GLY A 125 11.19 1.88 14.56
N VAL A 126 11.43 0.87 15.37
CA VAL A 126 11.73 -0.49 14.93
C VAL A 126 10.90 -1.44 15.77
N ARG A 127 10.22 -2.40 15.13
CA ARG A 127 9.52 -3.46 15.84
C ARG A 127 10.29 -4.75 15.62
N LYS A 128 10.94 -5.24 16.68
CA LYS A 128 11.82 -6.41 16.57
C LYS A 128 11.03 -7.67 16.30
N ASN A 129 11.56 -8.51 15.39
CA ASN A 129 11.00 -9.82 15.06
C ASN A 129 9.55 -9.78 14.62
N PHE A 130 9.14 -8.68 13.96
CA PHE A 130 7.76 -8.49 13.50
C PHE A 130 7.38 -9.50 12.42
N TYR A 131 8.29 -9.73 11.46
CA TYR A 131 8.06 -10.67 10.36
C TYR A 131 8.54 -12.07 10.75
N THR A 132 7.89 -13.10 10.22
CA THR A 132 8.19 -14.49 10.57
C THR A 132 8.67 -15.36 9.41
N ALA A 133 8.45 -14.96 8.17
CA ALA A 133 8.80 -15.77 6.99
C ALA A 133 9.50 -14.93 5.92
N PRO A 134 10.81 -14.65 6.04
CA PRO A 134 11.73 -14.98 7.13
C PRO A 134 11.58 -14.04 8.32
N LYS A 135 12.14 -14.47 9.46
CA LYS A 135 12.13 -13.67 10.69
C LYS A 135 12.98 -12.43 10.50
N GLU A 136 12.39 -11.27 10.76
CA GLU A 136 13.07 -10.00 10.51
C GLU A 136 12.38 -8.86 11.26
N ASP A 137 13.15 -7.80 11.57
CA ASP A 137 12.60 -6.61 12.18
C ASP A 137 11.82 -5.78 11.16
N ALA A 138 10.82 -5.06 11.64
CA ALA A 138 10.10 -4.07 10.83
C ALA A 138 10.64 -2.68 11.15
N ILE A 139 10.84 -1.88 10.12
CA ILE A 139 11.08 -0.44 10.26
C ILE A 139 9.73 0.23 10.20
N LEU A 140 9.43 1.06 11.20
CA LEU A 140 8.16 1.80 11.26
C LEU A 140 8.38 3.18 10.67
N MET A 141 7.53 3.55 9.71
CA MET A 141 7.64 4.83 9.02
C MET A 141 6.30 5.55 9.02
N ASN A 142 6.36 6.87 9.19
CA ASN A 142 5.18 7.73 9.22
C ASN A 142 5.31 8.87 8.22
N PHE A 143 4.16 9.25 7.64
CA PHE A 143 4.03 10.47 6.85
C PHE A 143 2.96 11.33 7.52
N ASN A 144 3.35 12.49 8.04
CA ASN A 144 2.43 13.40 8.72
C ASN A 144 1.70 14.27 7.68
N ILE A 145 0.36 14.16 7.68
CA ILE A 145 -0.49 14.93 6.77
C ILE A 145 -0.81 16.30 7.40
N LYS A 146 -0.98 16.29 8.73
CA LYS A 146 -1.26 17.51 9.48
C LYS A 146 -0.04 18.04 10.18
#